data_0c3507a2ff91a6c00d424f80c0b6e6a9
#
_entry.id   0c3507a2ff91a6c00d424f80c0b6e6a9
#
_cell.length_a   1.000
_cell.length_b   1.000
_cell.length_c   1.000
_cell.angle_alpha   90.00
_cell.angle_beta   90.00
_cell.angle_gamma   90.00
#
_symmetry.space_group_name_H-M   'P 1'
#
loop_
_entity.id
_entity.type
_entity.pdbx_description
1 polymer ?
#
loop_
_entity_poly.entity_id
_entity_poly.type
_entity_poly.pdbx_seq_one_letter_code
_entity_poly.pdbx_strand_id
1 'polypeptide(L)'
;MLEIILAGGWLMAPILLCSTLAVAIIIERFWTLRRSKVIPEGLGATVEDWATKHELDQRHLDQLRAESPLGRIYASALVNRKRQREVIKEAVEDTGRHVVHDLERFLNTLGTIAGISPLLGLLGTVIGMIEVFSAIMISGVGDANVLAGGI
;
A
#
# COMPACT_ATOMS: atom_id res chain seq x y z
N MET A 1 4.73 -16.36 -24.15
CA MET A 1 4.62 -15.25 -23.16
C MET A 1 5.17 -13.95 -23.74
N LEU A 2 6.42 -13.91 -24.22
CA LEU A 2 7.01 -12.67 -24.79
C LEU A 2 6.27 -12.21 -26.06
N GLU A 3 5.81 -13.13 -26.90
CA GLU A 3 5.04 -12.83 -28.11
C GLU A 3 3.70 -12.17 -27.81
N ILE A 4 3.01 -12.57 -26.73
CA ILE A 4 1.75 -11.97 -26.28
C ILE A 4 1.96 -10.54 -25.78
N ILE A 5 3.09 -10.30 -25.07
CA ILE A 5 3.46 -8.97 -24.58
C ILE A 5 3.78 -8.04 -25.74
N LEU A 6 4.48 -8.54 -26.77
CA LEU A 6 4.81 -7.78 -27.97
C LEU A 6 3.58 -7.50 -28.84
N ALA A 7 2.64 -8.45 -28.91
CA ALA A 7 1.36 -8.28 -29.62
C ALA A 7 0.44 -7.24 -28.97
N GLY A 8 0.53 -7.03 -27.66
CA GLY A 8 -0.28 -6.03 -26.92
C GLY A 8 0.16 -4.58 -27.11
N GLY A 9 1.19 -4.33 -27.94
CA GLY A 9 1.64 -3.00 -28.29
C GLY A 9 2.19 -2.18 -27.10
N TRP A 10 2.33 -0.86 -27.32
CA TRP A 10 2.91 0.07 -26.33
C TRP A 10 2.10 0.18 -25.00
N LEU A 11 0.82 -0.12 -25.03
CA LEU A 11 -0.06 -0.11 -23.84
C LEU A 11 0.28 -1.19 -22.81
N MET A 12 0.96 -2.26 -23.23
CA MET A 12 1.43 -3.29 -22.31
C MET A 12 2.48 -2.74 -21.32
N ALA A 13 3.27 -1.74 -21.71
CA ALA A 13 4.30 -1.18 -20.85
C ALA A 13 3.72 -0.54 -19.56
N PRO A 14 2.74 0.40 -19.62
CA PRO A 14 2.12 0.95 -18.42
C PRO A 14 1.35 -0.09 -17.58
N ILE A 15 0.72 -1.08 -18.22
CA ILE A 15 0.02 -2.16 -17.51
C ILE A 15 0.99 -3.01 -16.70
N LEU A 16 2.10 -3.45 -17.32
CA LEU A 16 3.14 -4.22 -16.64
C LEU A 16 3.81 -3.43 -15.52
N LEU A 17 4.04 -2.12 -15.72
CA LEU A 17 4.60 -1.25 -14.71
C LEU A 17 3.64 -1.14 -13.51
N CYS A 18 2.35 -0.89 -13.73
CA CYS A 18 1.34 -0.88 -12.68
C CYS A 18 1.27 -2.22 -11.94
N SER A 19 1.28 -3.34 -12.68
CA SER A 19 1.27 -4.69 -12.09
C SER A 19 2.49 -4.94 -11.20
N THR A 20 3.68 -4.59 -11.68
CA THR A 20 4.93 -4.78 -10.93
C THR A 20 4.95 -3.92 -9.67
N LEU A 21 4.54 -2.66 -9.77
CA LEU A 21 4.43 -1.76 -8.62
C LEU A 21 3.40 -2.27 -7.60
N ALA A 22 2.23 -2.73 -8.07
CA ALA A 22 1.20 -3.27 -7.19
C ALA A 22 1.71 -4.48 -6.42
N VAL A 23 2.35 -5.44 -7.09
CA VAL A 23 2.93 -6.63 -6.43
C VAL A 23 4.00 -6.23 -5.42
N ALA A 24 4.89 -5.30 -5.77
CA ALA A 24 5.92 -4.82 -4.86
C ALA A 24 5.32 -4.18 -3.60
N ILE A 25 4.30 -3.31 -3.74
CA ILE A 25 3.60 -2.69 -2.62
C ILE A 25 2.89 -3.76 -1.77
N ILE A 26 2.21 -4.73 -2.38
CA ILE A 26 1.52 -5.81 -1.66
C ILE A 26 2.50 -6.60 -0.81
N ILE A 27 3.63 -7.02 -1.37
CA ILE A 27 4.65 -7.78 -0.63
C ILE A 27 5.21 -6.95 0.53
N GLU A 28 5.56 -5.70 0.27
CA GLU A 28 6.09 -4.79 1.29
C GLU A 28 5.08 -4.56 2.42
N ARG A 29 3.82 -4.31 2.08
CA ARG A 29 2.76 -4.09 3.07
C ARG A 29 2.45 -5.34 3.87
N PHE A 30 2.42 -6.52 3.23
CA PHE A 30 2.20 -7.78 3.92
C PHE A 30 3.29 -8.08 4.98
N TRP A 31 4.52 -7.66 4.73
CA TRP A 31 5.61 -7.80 5.69
C TRP A 31 5.60 -6.74 6.79
N THR A 32 5.27 -5.51 6.44
CA THR A 32 5.30 -4.36 7.36
C THR A 32 4.10 -4.35 8.29
N LEU A 33 2.90 -4.71 7.79
CA LEU A 33 1.65 -4.75 8.56
C LEU A 33 1.45 -6.06 9.33
N ARG A 34 2.47 -6.92 9.42
CA ARG A 34 2.38 -8.13 10.25
C ARG A 34 2.05 -7.75 11.69
N ARG A 35 1.06 -8.44 12.27
CA ARG A 35 0.58 -8.20 13.64
C ARG A 35 1.72 -8.15 14.65
N SER A 36 2.71 -9.03 14.55
CA SER A 36 3.86 -9.06 15.43
C SER A 36 4.75 -7.82 15.39
N LYS A 37 4.75 -7.09 14.26
CA LYS A 37 5.50 -5.82 14.12
C LYS A 37 4.68 -4.61 14.57
N VAL A 38 3.36 -4.62 14.33
CA VAL A 38 2.49 -3.50 14.68
C VAL A 38 2.11 -3.55 16.16
N ILE A 39 1.80 -4.76 16.66
CA ILE A 39 1.36 -5.04 18.03
C ILE A 39 2.22 -6.19 18.59
N PRO A 40 3.43 -5.91 19.08
CA PRO A 40 4.27 -6.93 19.71
C PRO A 40 3.56 -7.55 20.91
N GLU A 41 3.66 -8.88 21.03
CA GLU A 41 3.08 -9.62 22.16
C GLU A 41 3.82 -9.24 23.44
N GLY A 42 3.08 -9.01 24.52
CA GLY A 42 3.65 -8.68 25.82
C GLY A 42 4.04 -7.21 26.02
N LEU A 43 3.98 -6.35 25.00
CA LEU A 43 4.35 -4.94 25.14
C LEU A 43 3.57 -4.23 26.25
N GLY A 44 2.27 -4.51 26.37
CA GLY A 44 1.41 -3.95 27.43
C GLY A 44 1.88 -4.35 28.82
N ALA A 45 2.20 -5.63 29.02
CA ALA A 45 2.70 -6.14 30.31
C ALA A 45 4.07 -5.52 30.67
N THR A 46 4.95 -5.38 29.70
CA THR A 46 6.27 -4.72 29.89
C THR A 46 6.10 -3.27 30.29
N VAL A 47 5.22 -2.53 29.64
CA VAL A 47 4.90 -1.13 29.95
C VAL A 47 4.29 -0.99 31.32
N GLU A 48 3.39 -1.89 31.72
CA GLU A 48 2.78 -1.92 33.05
C GLU A 48 3.81 -2.21 34.14
N ASP A 49 4.74 -3.16 33.91
CA ASP A 49 5.82 -3.45 34.83
C ASP A 49 6.73 -2.24 35.04
N TRP A 50 7.17 -1.56 33.98
CA TRP A 50 7.96 -0.34 34.08
C TRP A 50 7.22 0.81 34.77
N ALA A 51 5.92 0.93 34.53
CA ALA A 51 5.11 1.95 35.17
C ALA A 51 4.98 1.72 36.67
N THR A 52 4.84 0.46 37.09
CA THR A 52 4.67 0.05 38.50
C THR A 52 5.99 0.18 39.26
N LYS A 53 7.10 -0.17 38.66
CA LYS A 53 8.44 -0.09 39.28
C LYS A 53 9.03 1.33 39.27
N HIS A 54 8.35 2.32 38.73
CA HIS A 54 8.84 3.69 38.58
C HIS A 54 10.15 3.80 37.77
N GLU A 55 10.47 2.80 36.95
CA GLU A 55 11.68 2.71 36.14
C GLU A 55 11.54 3.36 34.76
N LEU A 56 10.49 4.18 34.54
CA LEU A 56 10.24 4.89 33.29
C LEU A 56 11.28 6.02 33.11
N ASP A 57 12.38 5.66 32.44
CA ASP A 57 13.41 6.60 32.00
C ASP A 57 13.21 6.96 30.51
N GLN A 58 13.85 8.05 30.09
CA GLN A 58 13.82 8.54 28.72
C GLN A 58 14.22 7.46 27.71
N ARG A 59 15.19 6.60 28.08
CA ARG A 59 15.64 5.47 27.26
C ARG A 59 14.53 4.47 26.95
N HIS A 60 13.69 4.13 27.93
CA HIS A 60 12.55 3.23 27.74
C HIS A 60 11.50 3.83 26.81
N LEU A 61 11.26 5.15 26.92
CA LEU A 61 10.35 5.86 26.03
C LEU A 61 10.85 5.88 24.57
N ASP A 62 12.13 6.09 24.37
CA ASP A 62 12.74 6.09 23.04
C ASP A 62 12.78 4.68 22.44
N GLN A 63 13.02 3.65 23.27
CA GLN A 63 12.93 2.26 22.87
C GLN A 63 11.49 1.92 22.41
N LEU A 64 10.46 2.27 23.19
CA LEU A 64 9.05 2.06 22.80
C LEU A 64 8.71 2.72 21.47
N ARG A 65 9.20 3.95 21.25
CA ARG A 65 8.97 4.69 19.99
C ARG A 65 9.61 4.01 18.78
N ALA A 66 10.78 3.41 18.98
CA ALA A 66 11.53 2.76 17.90
C ALA A 66 11.03 1.33 17.62
N GLU A 67 10.49 0.64 18.62
CA GLU A 67 10.19 -0.78 18.56
C GLU A 67 8.95 -1.08 17.72
N SER A 68 7.87 -0.30 17.89
CA SER A 68 6.62 -0.59 17.19
C SER A 68 5.68 0.62 17.09
N PRO A 69 4.73 0.59 16.13
CA PRO A 69 3.65 1.56 16.04
C PRO A 69 2.83 1.67 17.33
N LEU A 70 2.50 0.55 17.96
CA LEU A 70 1.81 0.53 19.25
C LEU A 70 2.68 1.13 20.37
N GLY A 71 3.98 0.87 20.36
CA GLY A 71 4.94 1.46 21.31
C GLY A 71 4.98 2.99 21.25
N ARG A 72 4.84 3.57 20.07
CA ARG A 72 4.73 5.05 19.89
C ARG A 72 3.50 5.60 20.61
N ILE A 73 2.37 4.90 20.58
CA ILE A 73 1.13 5.29 21.27
C ILE A 73 1.31 5.18 22.79
N TYR A 74 1.90 4.09 23.27
CA TYR A 74 2.22 3.95 24.69
C TYR A 74 3.18 5.03 25.18
N ALA A 75 4.23 5.32 24.43
CA ALA A 75 5.19 6.37 24.78
C ALA A 75 4.50 7.75 24.88
N SER A 76 3.56 8.07 24.00
CA SER A 76 2.78 9.30 24.05
C SER A 76 1.94 9.40 25.33
N ALA A 77 1.26 8.32 25.71
CA ALA A 77 0.49 8.25 26.95
C ALA A 77 1.38 8.41 28.20
N LEU A 78 2.53 7.72 28.22
CA LEU A 78 3.47 7.72 29.34
C LEU A 78 4.15 9.07 29.56
N VAL A 79 4.51 9.77 28.48
CA VAL A 79 5.08 11.14 28.56
C VAL A 79 4.08 12.09 29.22
N ASN A 80 2.81 11.96 28.93
CA ASN A 80 1.74 12.81 29.42
C ASN A 80 1.07 12.28 30.70
N ARG A 81 1.54 11.18 31.30
CA ARG A 81 0.89 10.48 32.45
C ARG A 81 0.58 11.36 33.67
N LYS A 82 1.31 12.47 33.84
CA LYS A 82 1.10 13.43 34.94
C LYS A 82 0.14 14.58 34.58
N ARG A 83 -0.39 14.58 33.33
CA ARG A 83 -1.32 15.59 32.85
C ARG A 83 -2.78 15.18 33.12
N GLN A 84 -3.71 16.07 32.86
CA GLN A 84 -5.13 15.77 32.93
C GLN A 84 -5.51 14.71 31.91
N ARG A 85 -6.54 13.93 32.21
CA ARG A 85 -6.99 12.80 31.35
C ARG A 85 -7.30 13.22 29.92
N GLU A 86 -7.86 14.40 29.75
CA GLU A 86 -8.20 14.98 28.46
C GLU A 86 -6.95 15.21 27.60
N VAL A 87 -5.88 15.73 28.21
CA VAL A 87 -4.58 15.97 27.53
C VAL A 87 -3.93 14.65 27.14
N ILE A 88 -4.01 13.63 28.00
CA ILE A 88 -3.47 12.29 27.67
C ILE A 88 -4.24 11.70 26.47
N LYS A 89 -5.58 11.80 26.52
CA LYS A 89 -6.44 11.30 25.45
C LYS A 89 -6.14 11.98 24.12
N GLU A 90 -6.05 13.31 24.12
CA GLU A 90 -5.72 14.09 22.92
C GLU A 90 -4.33 13.71 22.35
N ALA A 91 -3.31 13.59 23.20
CA ALA A 91 -1.97 13.21 22.79
C ALA A 91 -1.92 11.78 22.19
N VAL A 92 -2.68 10.85 22.76
CA VAL A 92 -2.83 9.48 22.28
C VAL A 92 -3.55 9.44 20.93
N GLU A 93 -4.66 10.18 20.80
CA GLU A 93 -5.44 10.28 19.56
C GLU A 93 -4.61 10.90 18.43
N ASP A 94 -3.86 11.96 18.73
CA ASP A 94 -2.99 12.61 17.75
C ASP A 94 -1.87 11.68 17.29
N THR A 95 -1.16 11.06 18.22
CA THR A 95 -0.14 10.05 17.90
C THR A 95 -0.75 8.88 17.13
N GLY A 96 -1.96 8.45 17.51
CA GLY A 96 -2.69 7.39 16.82
C GLY A 96 -2.99 7.73 15.37
N ARG A 97 -3.42 8.97 15.08
CA ARG A 97 -3.64 9.44 13.70
C ARG A 97 -2.35 9.38 12.87
N HIS A 98 -1.23 9.82 13.43
CA HIS A 98 0.07 9.74 12.75
C HIS A 98 0.50 8.29 12.50
N VAL A 99 0.32 7.41 13.47
CA VAL A 99 0.63 5.98 13.35
C VAL A 99 -0.23 5.34 12.26
N VAL A 100 -1.54 5.60 12.22
CA VAL A 100 -2.44 5.09 11.17
C VAL A 100 -2.00 5.60 9.80
N HIS A 101 -1.70 6.89 9.68
CA HIS A 101 -1.21 7.48 8.42
C HIS A 101 0.08 6.79 7.93
N ASP A 102 1.03 6.50 8.82
CA ASP A 102 2.26 5.77 8.49
C ASP A 102 1.97 4.32 8.05
N LEU A 103 1.00 3.65 8.71
CA LEU A 103 0.58 2.30 8.35
C LEU A 103 -0.17 2.25 7.01
N GLU A 104 -0.93 3.29 6.68
CA GLU A 104 -1.66 3.43 5.41
C GLU A 104 -0.79 3.91 4.25
N ARG A 105 0.46 4.22 4.51
CA ARG A 105 1.42 4.63 3.48
C ARG A 105 1.40 3.62 2.32
N PHE A 106 1.38 4.11 1.08
CA PHE A 106 1.27 3.34 -0.16
C PHE A 106 -0.07 2.62 -0.42
N LEU A 107 -0.97 2.47 0.55
CA LEU A 107 -2.29 1.87 0.29
C LEU A 107 -3.11 2.76 -0.66
N ASN A 108 -3.00 4.07 -0.53
CA ASN A 108 -3.63 5.02 -1.46
C ASN A 108 -3.10 4.85 -2.89
N THR A 109 -1.79 4.66 -3.06
CA THR A 109 -1.18 4.37 -4.37
C THR A 109 -1.70 3.04 -4.93
N LEU A 110 -1.82 2.02 -4.10
CA LEU A 110 -2.39 0.73 -4.51
C LEU A 110 -3.85 0.88 -4.95
N GLY A 111 -4.64 1.66 -4.21
CA GLY A 111 -6.03 2.00 -4.57
C GLY A 111 -6.11 2.73 -5.91
N THR A 112 -5.21 3.66 -6.17
CA THR A 112 -5.13 4.37 -7.46
C THR A 112 -4.80 3.40 -8.60
N ILE A 113 -3.82 2.51 -8.43
CA ILE A 113 -3.47 1.49 -9.41
C ILE A 113 -4.68 0.58 -9.68
N ALA A 114 -5.38 0.12 -8.64
CA ALA A 114 -6.57 -0.72 -8.77
C ALA A 114 -7.70 -0.02 -9.54
N GLY A 115 -7.88 1.29 -9.36
CA GLY A 115 -8.88 2.07 -10.09
C GLY A 115 -8.51 2.32 -11.55
N ILE A 116 -7.22 2.53 -11.85
CA ILE A 116 -6.75 2.85 -13.21
C ILE A 116 -6.59 1.58 -14.07
N SER A 117 -6.21 0.45 -13.48
CA SER A 117 -5.91 -0.78 -14.23
C SER A 117 -7.05 -1.25 -15.14
N PRO A 118 -8.33 -1.29 -14.70
CA PRO A 118 -9.43 -1.65 -15.59
C PRO A 118 -9.62 -0.66 -16.74
N LEU A 119 -9.38 0.63 -16.51
CA LEU A 119 -9.48 1.68 -17.54
C LEU A 119 -8.38 1.52 -18.59
N LEU A 120 -7.16 1.18 -18.18
CA LEU A 120 -6.08 0.87 -19.11
C LEU A 120 -6.39 -0.36 -19.95
N GLY A 121 -7.00 -1.39 -19.37
CA GLY A 121 -7.45 -2.58 -20.10
C GLY A 121 -8.54 -2.23 -21.13
N LEU A 122 -9.53 -1.42 -20.73
CA LEU A 122 -10.57 -0.95 -21.64
C LEU A 122 -10.00 -0.11 -22.78
N LEU A 123 -9.05 0.78 -22.48
CA LEU A 123 -8.36 1.59 -23.48
C LEU A 123 -7.63 0.68 -24.49
N GLY A 124 -7.01 -0.41 -24.02
CA GLY A 124 -6.37 -1.40 -24.87
C GLY A 124 -7.34 -2.03 -25.88
N THR A 125 -8.51 -2.42 -25.41
CA THR A 125 -9.54 -2.99 -26.31
C THR A 125 -10.05 -1.98 -27.34
N VAL A 126 -10.23 -0.72 -26.96
CA VAL A 126 -10.65 0.34 -27.89
C VAL A 126 -9.59 0.57 -28.97
N ILE A 127 -8.31 0.67 -28.58
CA ILE A 127 -7.21 0.85 -29.55
C ILE A 127 -7.10 -0.36 -30.48
N GLY A 128 -7.15 -1.59 -29.94
CA GLY A 128 -7.14 -2.81 -30.73
C GLY A 128 -8.28 -2.85 -31.77
N MET A 129 -9.48 -2.44 -31.37
CA MET A 129 -10.61 -2.34 -32.31
C MET A 129 -10.39 -1.30 -33.40
N ILE A 130 -9.78 -0.14 -33.08
CA ILE A 130 -9.44 0.88 -34.08
C ILE A 130 -8.44 0.31 -35.10
N GLU A 131 -7.42 -0.42 -34.63
CA GLU A 131 -6.44 -1.05 -35.50
C GLU A 131 -7.07 -2.10 -36.42
N VAL A 132 -7.97 -2.95 -35.89
CA VAL A 132 -8.73 -3.94 -36.69
C VAL A 132 -9.54 -3.25 -37.78
N PHE A 133 -10.33 -2.22 -37.44
CA PHE A 133 -11.15 -1.51 -38.42
C PHE A 133 -10.30 -0.78 -39.46
N SER A 134 -9.16 -0.19 -39.05
CA SER A 134 -8.23 0.46 -39.96
C SER A 134 -7.64 -0.54 -40.96
N ALA A 135 -7.27 -1.73 -40.51
CA ALA A 135 -6.76 -2.80 -41.35
C ALA A 135 -7.82 -3.30 -42.34
N ILE A 136 -9.07 -3.46 -41.92
CA ILE A 136 -10.21 -3.84 -42.79
C ILE A 136 -10.43 -2.80 -43.89
N MET A 137 -10.36 -1.51 -43.57
CA MET A 137 -10.52 -0.47 -44.58
C MET A 137 -9.41 -0.45 -45.62
N ILE A 138 -8.19 -0.85 -45.27
CA ILE A 138 -7.04 -0.83 -46.18
C ILE A 138 -6.95 -2.13 -47.01
N SER A 139 -7.15 -3.28 -46.36
CA SER A 139 -6.86 -4.62 -46.96
C SER A 139 -8.14 -5.39 -47.33
N GLY A 140 -9.34 -4.89 -46.97
CA GLY A 140 -10.58 -5.63 -47.15
C GLY A 140 -10.80 -6.74 -46.10
N VAL A 141 -11.96 -7.37 -46.12
CA VAL A 141 -12.40 -8.36 -45.09
C VAL A 141 -11.73 -9.75 -45.29
N GLY A 142 -10.81 -9.88 -46.24
CA GLY A 142 -10.33 -11.20 -46.73
C GLY A 142 -9.17 -11.83 -45.95
N ASP A 143 -8.52 -11.14 -45.02
CA ASP A 143 -7.39 -11.68 -44.28
C ASP A 143 -7.67 -11.90 -42.80
N ALA A 144 -7.99 -13.16 -42.45
CA ALA A 144 -8.31 -13.56 -41.07
C ALA A 144 -7.12 -13.34 -40.08
N ASN A 145 -5.87 -13.34 -40.58
CA ASN A 145 -4.70 -13.12 -39.71
C ASN A 145 -4.61 -11.65 -39.23
N VAL A 146 -4.98 -10.72 -40.09
CA VAL A 146 -5.02 -9.29 -39.76
C VAL A 146 -6.11 -9.01 -38.71
N LEU A 147 -7.25 -9.66 -38.82
CA LEU A 147 -8.35 -9.55 -37.82
C LEU A 147 -7.93 -10.15 -36.47
N ALA A 148 -7.28 -11.30 -36.46
CA ALA A 148 -6.82 -11.96 -35.25
C ALA A 148 -5.72 -11.17 -34.53
N GLY A 149 -4.87 -10.48 -35.28
CA GLY A 149 -3.75 -9.70 -34.72
C GLY A 149 -4.20 -8.48 -33.92
N GLY A 150 -5.34 -7.88 -34.29
CA GLY A 150 -5.89 -6.72 -33.54
C GLY A 150 -6.72 -7.10 -32.29
N ILE A 151 -7.20 -8.35 -32.20
CA ILE A 151 -7.95 -8.87 -31.04
C ILE A 151 -6.98 -9.37 -29.96
#